data_4fbfc4231a9d1c9757d1e1deb908a1e7
#
_entry.id   4fbfc4231a9d1c9757d1e1deb908a1e7
#
_cell.length_a   1.000
_cell.length_b   1.000
_cell.length_c   1.000
_cell.angle_alpha   90.00
_cell.angle_beta   90.00
_cell.angle_gamma   90.00
#
_symmetry.space_group_name_H-M   'P 1'
#
loop_
_entity.id
_entity.type
_entity.pdbx_description
1 polymer ?
#
loop_
_entity_poly.entity_id
_entity_poly.type
_entity_poly.pdbx_seq_one_letter_code
_entity_poly.pdbx_strand_id
1 'polypeptide(L)'
;MAAENGLGPGFSPSGPNATVYGEKEGFPVADHSLAVQPGEPYDVKYRVGAYSHFDEIYPTHRIKHAANPWMFKRSKADIRYSFQGNQSSVAEYLSRNPVTGLLIAKDDEILFEHYQYGRTDSDRFASQSMAKSITAMLVGIAIGQGAIGSVEDPAEKYVSGFKGSEYGKTPIRDLLHMSSGVEFGETTDGQRDLNRLWIDMVLGLGPTKGTINSIVNSTGGLHRRERSTFTQASKRMWSA
;
A
#
# COMPACT_ATOMS: atom_id res chain seq x y z
N MET A 1 -21.31 12.78 15.69
CA MET A 1 -21.50 11.86 16.83
C MET A 1 -20.80 10.57 16.43
N ALA A 2 -19.67 10.25 17.07
CA ALA A 2 -18.95 9.01 16.82
C ALA A 2 -19.90 7.85 17.11
N ALA A 3 -20.09 6.96 16.14
CA ALA A 3 -20.86 5.76 16.33
C ALA A 3 -20.20 4.95 17.46
N GLU A 4 -20.92 4.64 18.52
CA GLU A 4 -20.49 3.66 19.53
C GLU A 4 -20.36 2.30 18.84
N ASN A 5 -19.13 1.97 18.53
CA ASN A 5 -18.74 0.88 17.64
C ASN A 5 -18.84 -0.51 18.30
N GLY A 6 -19.86 -0.84 19.04
CA GLY A 6 -20.15 -2.21 19.48
C GLY A 6 -19.08 -2.91 20.37
N LEU A 7 -17.98 -2.25 20.60
CA LEU A 7 -16.94 -2.64 21.55
C LEU A 7 -17.43 -2.12 22.91
N GLY A 8 -17.92 -2.92 23.78
CA GLY A 8 -18.56 -2.57 25.04
C GLY A 8 -17.95 -1.42 25.85
N PRO A 9 -18.60 -0.94 26.91
CA PRO A 9 -18.10 0.15 27.73
C PRO A 9 -16.72 -0.20 28.29
N GLY A 10 -15.73 0.68 28.09
CA GLY A 10 -14.35 0.50 28.56
C GLY A 10 -13.30 0.18 27.50
N PHE A 11 -13.68 0.07 26.21
CA PHE A 11 -12.68 -0.05 25.17
C PHE A 11 -12.00 1.32 24.95
N SER A 12 -10.69 1.36 25.17
CA SER A 12 -9.92 2.59 25.01
C SER A 12 -9.81 3.01 23.54
N PRO A 13 -10.07 4.28 23.18
CA PRO A 13 -9.79 4.80 21.85
C PRO A 13 -8.28 4.86 21.54
N SER A 14 -7.43 4.80 22.56
CA SER A 14 -5.99 4.66 22.41
C SER A 14 -5.65 3.20 22.13
N GLY A 15 -4.89 2.95 21.06
CA GLY A 15 -4.39 1.62 20.75
C GLY A 15 -3.27 1.17 21.68
N PRO A 16 -2.86 -0.10 21.60
CA PRO A 16 -1.73 -0.60 22.38
C PRO A 16 -0.44 0.15 22.05
N ASN A 17 0.37 0.44 23.07
CA ASN A 17 1.63 1.17 22.94
C ASN A 17 1.51 2.58 22.31
N ALA A 18 0.40 3.27 22.55
CA ALA A 18 0.08 4.56 21.95
C ALA A 18 1.21 5.59 22.08
N THR A 19 1.84 5.68 23.25
CA THR A 19 2.99 6.57 23.50
C THR A 19 4.20 6.19 22.62
N VAL A 20 4.47 4.89 22.47
CA VAL A 20 5.63 4.41 21.67
C VAL A 20 5.44 4.74 20.21
N TYR A 21 4.20 4.63 19.70
CA TYR A 21 3.87 4.91 18.30
C TYR A 21 3.54 6.38 18.04
N GLY A 22 3.69 7.24 19.03
CA GLY A 22 3.55 8.67 18.88
C GLY A 22 2.12 9.13 18.57
N GLU A 23 1.15 8.65 19.33
CA GLU A 23 -0.26 9.08 19.17
C GLU A 23 -0.41 10.60 19.20
N LYS A 24 0.42 11.28 20.01
CA LYS A 24 0.37 12.73 20.24
C LYS A 24 1.56 13.51 19.67
N GLU A 25 2.51 12.82 19.06
CA GLU A 25 3.79 13.42 18.62
C GLU A 25 3.68 14.14 17.27
N GLY A 26 2.53 14.03 16.59
CA GLY A 26 2.36 14.59 15.24
C GLY A 26 3.13 13.81 14.18
N PHE A 27 3.74 14.54 13.24
CA PHE A 27 4.51 13.95 12.14
C PHE A 27 5.65 14.91 11.75
N PRO A 28 6.76 14.40 11.18
CA PRO A 28 7.84 15.25 10.73
C PRO A 28 7.38 16.06 9.54
N VAL A 29 7.36 17.38 9.66
CA VAL A 29 7.15 18.29 8.55
C VAL A 29 8.47 18.41 7.81
N ALA A 30 8.53 17.94 6.58
CA ALA A 30 9.67 18.22 5.72
C ALA A 30 9.76 19.74 5.54
N ASP A 31 10.83 20.35 6.01
CA ASP A 31 11.29 21.58 5.44
C ASP A 31 11.60 21.28 3.97
N HIS A 32 10.81 21.81 3.06
CA HIS A 32 10.90 21.56 1.62
C HIS A 32 12.27 21.86 1.02
N SER A 33 13.22 22.32 1.80
CA SER A 33 14.59 22.62 1.39
C SER A 33 15.55 21.42 1.47
N LEU A 34 15.24 20.42 2.27
CA LEU A 34 16.12 19.26 2.44
C LEU A 34 15.26 18.03 2.62
N ALA A 35 15.42 17.06 1.75
CA ALA A 35 14.80 15.76 1.78
C ALA A 35 14.55 15.28 3.22
N VAL A 36 13.28 14.95 3.50
CA VAL A 36 12.95 14.08 4.64
C VAL A 36 13.93 12.93 4.57
N GLN A 37 14.80 12.81 5.57
CA GLN A 37 15.80 11.74 5.58
C GLN A 37 15.08 10.42 5.35
N PRO A 38 15.56 9.56 4.44
CA PRO A 38 14.94 8.26 4.23
C PRO A 38 14.88 7.55 5.58
N GLY A 39 13.67 7.44 6.15
CA GLY A 39 13.48 6.80 7.45
C GLY A 39 12.71 7.63 8.49
N GLU A 40 12.83 8.97 8.51
CA GLU A 40 12.16 9.80 9.53
C GLU A 40 10.64 9.63 9.62
N PRO A 41 9.87 9.57 8.50
CA PRO A 41 8.44 9.31 8.56
C PRO A 41 8.10 7.90 9.07
N TYR A 42 9.07 7.00 9.07
CA TYR A 42 8.93 5.63 9.56
C TYR A 42 9.48 5.44 10.96
N ASP A 43 10.03 6.48 11.57
CA ASP A 43 10.44 6.44 12.98
C ASP A 43 9.23 6.06 13.84
N VAL A 44 9.45 5.16 14.78
CA VAL A 44 8.40 4.61 15.64
C VAL A 44 7.60 5.71 16.34
N LYS A 45 8.27 6.75 16.82
CA LYS A 45 7.64 7.89 17.53
C LYS A 45 6.74 8.78 16.68
N TYR A 46 6.78 8.66 15.37
CA TYR A 46 5.92 9.41 14.45
C TYR A 46 4.96 8.51 13.66
N ARG A 47 4.94 7.23 13.95
CA ARG A 47 4.25 6.24 13.11
C ARG A 47 2.76 6.54 12.94
N VAL A 48 2.06 6.89 14.01
CA VAL A 48 0.62 7.22 13.93
C VAL A 48 0.40 8.48 13.11
N GLY A 49 1.13 9.55 13.43
CA GLY A 49 0.98 10.84 12.74
C GLY A 49 1.38 10.75 11.26
N ALA A 50 2.56 10.21 10.97
CA ALA A 50 3.06 10.14 9.60
C ALA A 50 2.13 9.32 8.68
N TYR A 51 1.59 8.21 9.16
CA TYR A 51 0.69 7.37 8.34
C TYR A 51 -0.68 8.01 8.08
N SER A 52 -1.02 9.06 8.80
CA SER A 52 -2.25 9.83 8.57
C SER A 52 -2.02 11.13 7.78
N HIS A 53 -0.76 11.53 7.57
CA HIS A 53 -0.40 12.82 6.98
C HIS A 53 0.63 12.70 5.84
N PHE A 54 0.65 11.58 5.11
CA PHE A 54 1.55 11.42 3.96
C PHE A 54 1.35 12.51 2.89
N ASP A 55 0.17 13.06 2.79
CA ASP A 55 -0.14 14.14 1.87
C ASP A 55 0.41 15.52 2.31
N GLU A 56 0.86 15.64 3.55
CA GLU A 56 1.56 16.81 4.06
C GLU A 56 3.08 16.60 4.09
N ILE A 57 3.52 15.34 4.10
CA ILE A 57 4.94 14.98 4.09
C ILE A 57 5.47 14.89 2.65
N TYR A 58 4.67 14.39 1.72
CA TYR A 58 5.07 14.13 0.33
C TYR A 58 4.17 14.85 -0.67
N PRO A 59 4.68 15.21 -1.86
CA PRO A 59 3.87 15.70 -2.97
C PRO A 59 2.79 14.68 -3.33
N THR A 60 1.53 15.12 -3.36
CA THR A 60 0.38 14.25 -3.62
C THR A 60 -0.61 14.88 -4.59
N HIS A 61 -1.43 14.05 -5.20
CA HIS A 61 -2.58 14.47 -5.99
C HIS A 61 -3.87 14.04 -5.32
N ARG A 62 -4.78 14.99 -5.13
CA ARG A 62 -6.11 14.70 -4.60
C ARG A 62 -6.99 14.06 -5.67
N ILE A 63 -7.43 12.83 -5.43
CA ILE A 63 -8.44 12.18 -6.25
C ILE A 63 -9.81 12.49 -5.64
N LYS A 64 -10.71 13.02 -6.45
CA LYS A 64 -12.10 13.31 -6.04
C LYS A 64 -12.91 12.00 -6.06
N HIS A 65 -13.85 11.87 -5.13
CA HIS A 65 -14.84 10.79 -5.20
C HIS A 65 -15.77 10.98 -6.40
N ALA A 66 -16.43 9.92 -6.81
CA ALA A 66 -17.48 9.97 -7.84
C ALA A 66 -18.63 10.90 -7.40
N ALA A 67 -19.34 11.49 -8.37
CA ALA A 67 -20.51 12.34 -8.09
C ALA A 67 -21.58 11.57 -7.29
N ASN A 68 -21.75 10.29 -7.59
CA ASN A 68 -22.63 9.36 -6.88
C ASN A 68 -21.79 8.24 -6.28
N PRO A 69 -21.21 8.42 -5.08
CA PRO A 69 -20.41 7.39 -4.46
C PRO A 69 -21.29 6.21 -4.04
N TRP A 70 -20.75 5.01 -4.14
CA TRP A 70 -21.37 3.83 -3.55
C TRP A 70 -21.38 3.97 -2.03
N MET A 71 -22.57 3.83 -1.42
CA MET A 71 -22.73 3.92 0.02
C MET A 71 -23.00 2.52 0.59
N PHE A 72 -22.11 2.08 1.47
CA PHE A 72 -22.32 0.85 2.22
C PHE A 72 -23.44 1.01 3.25
N LYS A 73 -24.24 -0.01 3.40
CA LYS A 73 -25.11 -0.15 4.56
C LYS A 73 -24.27 -0.40 5.81
N ARG A 74 -24.85 -0.20 6.98
CA ARG A 74 -24.19 -0.47 8.25
C ARG A 74 -25.04 -1.40 9.09
N SER A 75 -24.45 -2.47 9.57
CA SER A 75 -25.02 -3.35 10.57
C SER A 75 -24.01 -3.59 11.69
N LYS A 76 -24.48 -4.20 12.77
CA LYS A 76 -23.61 -4.59 13.89
C LYS A 76 -23.51 -6.10 13.91
N ALA A 77 -22.29 -6.64 13.88
CA ALA A 77 -22.05 -8.07 14.04
C ALA A 77 -21.06 -8.31 15.18
N ASP A 78 -21.32 -9.31 16.00
CA ASP A 78 -20.30 -9.85 16.92
C ASP A 78 -19.36 -10.74 16.11
N ILE A 79 -18.22 -10.17 15.74
CA ILE A 79 -17.25 -10.86 14.90
C ILE A 79 -16.25 -11.58 15.79
N ARG A 80 -16.20 -12.89 15.62
CA ARG A 80 -15.24 -13.78 16.26
C ARG A 80 -14.44 -14.52 15.20
N TYR A 81 -13.24 -14.89 15.53
CA TYR A 81 -12.37 -15.65 14.64
C TYR A 81 -11.61 -16.73 15.41
N SER A 82 -11.17 -17.75 14.69
CA SER A 82 -10.31 -18.78 15.22
C SER A 82 -8.92 -18.65 14.59
N PHE A 83 -7.88 -18.65 15.43
CA PHE A 83 -6.52 -18.66 14.98
C PHE A 83 -5.70 -19.65 15.82
N GLN A 84 -5.04 -20.59 15.17
CA GLN A 84 -4.29 -21.66 15.83
C GLN A 84 -5.08 -22.40 16.92
N GLY A 85 -6.36 -22.67 16.64
CA GLY A 85 -7.25 -23.38 17.56
C GLY A 85 -7.85 -22.53 18.69
N ASN A 86 -7.45 -21.26 18.85
CA ASN A 86 -7.98 -20.36 19.86
C ASN A 86 -9.07 -19.47 19.27
N GLN A 87 -10.17 -19.31 20.02
CA GLN A 87 -11.21 -18.35 19.70
C GLN A 87 -10.82 -16.97 20.21
N SER A 88 -11.05 -15.94 19.40
CA SER A 88 -10.78 -14.54 19.76
C SER A 88 -11.86 -13.62 19.20
N SER A 89 -12.07 -12.49 19.87
CA SER A 89 -12.92 -11.40 19.41
C SER A 89 -12.11 -10.33 18.69
N VAL A 90 -12.79 -9.47 17.93
CA VAL A 90 -12.16 -8.28 17.34
C VAL A 90 -11.65 -7.31 18.41
N ALA A 91 -12.34 -7.20 19.54
CA ALA A 91 -11.88 -6.38 20.67
C ALA A 91 -10.52 -6.87 21.21
N GLU A 92 -10.36 -8.17 21.40
CA GLU A 92 -9.09 -8.76 21.82
C GLU A 92 -7.99 -8.57 20.75
N TYR A 93 -8.35 -8.65 19.48
CA TYR A 93 -7.42 -8.35 18.40
C TYR A 93 -6.90 -6.91 18.49
N LEU A 94 -7.79 -5.93 18.61
CA LEU A 94 -7.47 -4.51 18.68
C LEU A 94 -6.70 -4.13 19.95
N SER A 95 -6.93 -4.82 21.07
CA SER A 95 -6.20 -4.58 22.33
C SER A 95 -4.74 -5.01 22.26
N ARG A 96 -4.39 -5.93 21.37
CA ARG A 96 -3.04 -6.50 21.21
C ARG A 96 -2.29 -5.96 20.01
N ASN A 97 -3.00 -5.56 18.97
CA ASN A 97 -2.39 -5.17 17.70
C ASN A 97 -2.52 -3.67 17.47
N PRO A 98 -1.43 -2.98 17.09
CA PRO A 98 -1.47 -1.56 16.78
C PRO A 98 -2.15 -1.35 15.41
N VAL A 99 -3.43 -1.01 15.45
CA VAL A 99 -4.27 -0.78 14.27
C VAL A 99 -4.89 0.60 14.38
N THR A 100 -4.62 1.49 13.46
CA THR A 100 -5.19 2.85 13.45
C THR A 100 -6.65 2.86 13.00
N GLY A 101 -7.01 1.99 12.07
CA GLY A 101 -8.40 1.82 11.62
C GLY A 101 -8.64 0.39 11.17
N LEU A 102 -9.75 -0.19 11.57
CA LEU A 102 -10.20 -1.50 11.13
C LEU A 102 -11.63 -1.40 10.61
N LEU A 103 -11.82 -1.81 9.37
CA LEU A 103 -13.12 -1.93 8.73
C LEU A 103 -13.29 -3.36 8.23
N ILE A 104 -14.40 -3.98 8.59
CA ILE A 104 -14.80 -5.30 8.11
C ILE A 104 -16.14 -5.14 7.41
N ALA A 105 -16.17 -5.48 6.13
CA ALA A 105 -17.37 -5.45 5.31
C ALA A 105 -17.61 -6.81 4.67
N LYS A 106 -18.87 -7.10 4.41
CA LYS A 106 -19.30 -8.25 3.61
C LYS A 106 -20.36 -7.78 2.64
N ASP A 107 -20.16 -8.09 1.37
CA ASP A 107 -21.00 -7.64 0.27
C ASP A 107 -21.10 -6.08 0.26
N ASP A 108 -22.27 -5.52 0.45
CA ASP A 108 -22.53 -4.07 0.50
C ASP A 108 -22.76 -3.55 1.93
N GLU A 109 -22.32 -4.28 2.94
CA GLU A 109 -22.61 -3.99 4.34
C GLU A 109 -21.35 -3.92 5.20
N ILE A 110 -21.16 -2.80 5.93
CA ILE A 110 -20.11 -2.67 6.96
C ILE A 110 -20.63 -3.34 8.23
N LEU A 111 -19.92 -4.40 8.63
CA LEU A 111 -20.23 -5.19 9.83
C LEU A 111 -19.51 -4.66 11.07
N PHE A 112 -18.34 -4.06 10.88
CA PHE A 112 -17.52 -3.52 11.94
C PHE A 112 -16.66 -2.38 11.41
N GLU A 113 -16.55 -1.31 12.18
CA GLU A 113 -15.65 -0.19 11.90
C GLU A 113 -15.20 0.44 13.21
N HIS A 114 -13.89 0.56 13.40
CA HIS A 114 -13.31 1.13 14.62
C HIS A 114 -11.99 1.81 14.32
N TYR A 115 -11.71 2.87 15.07
CA TYR A 115 -10.48 3.67 14.96
C TYR A 115 -9.82 3.81 16.33
N GLN A 116 -8.49 3.77 16.34
CA GLN A 116 -7.66 3.93 17.53
C GLN A 116 -6.65 5.08 17.34
N TYR A 117 -5.92 5.41 18.38
CA TYR A 117 -4.91 6.48 18.41
C TYR A 117 -5.48 7.84 18.02
N GLY A 118 -6.69 8.14 18.50
CA GLY A 118 -7.37 9.40 18.21
C GLY A 118 -7.76 9.59 16.74
N ARG A 119 -7.67 8.55 15.91
CA ARG A 119 -8.11 8.60 14.51
C ARG A 119 -9.62 8.44 14.40
N THR A 120 -10.16 8.90 13.28
CA THR A 120 -11.58 8.88 12.94
C THR A 120 -11.79 8.43 11.49
N ASP A 121 -13.02 8.28 11.06
CA ASP A 121 -13.41 7.99 9.68
C ASP A 121 -13.08 9.15 8.70
N SER A 122 -12.78 10.32 9.22
CA SER A 122 -12.40 11.50 8.43
C SER A 122 -10.89 11.61 8.21
N ASP A 123 -10.10 10.81 8.92
CA ASP A 123 -8.67 10.79 8.78
C ASP A 123 -8.24 9.98 7.55
N ARG A 124 -7.08 10.32 7.01
CA ARG A 124 -6.44 9.55 5.95
C ARG A 124 -5.57 8.46 6.55
N PHE A 125 -5.42 7.38 5.81
CA PHE A 125 -4.61 6.25 6.20
C PHE A 125 -3.70 5.86 5.05
N ALA A 126 -2.39 5.83 5.30
CA ALA A 126 -1.42 5.41 4.31
C ALA A 126 -1.65 3.93 3.97
N SER A 127 -2.05 3.66 2.75
CA SER A 127 -2.38 2.30 2.29
C SER A 127 -1.14 1.45 2.02
N GLN A 128 0.02 2.08 1.87
CA GLN A 128 1.24 1.38 1.48
C GLN A 128 0.98 0.41 0.30
N SER A 129 1.43 -0.83 0.39
CA SER A 129 1.28 -1.82 -0.68
C SER A 129 -0.16 -2.27 -0.95
N MET A 130 -1.14 -1.94 -0.10
CA MET A 130 -2.56 -2.16 -0.44
C MET A 130 -2.98 -1.40 -1.71
N ALA A 131 -2.30 -0.30 -2.03
CA ALA A 131 -2.50 0.44 -3.28
C ALA A 131 -2.30 -0.44 -4.53
N LYS A 132 -1.49 -1.50 -4.46
CA LYS A 132 -1.30 -2.46 -5.56
C LYS A 132 -2.60 -3.20 -5.91
N SER A 133 -3.44 -3.49 -4.92
CA SER A 133 -4.76 -4.10 -5.16
C SER A 133 -5.66 -3.17 -5.96
N ILE A 134 -5.65 -1.86 -5.64
CA ILE A 134 -6.40 -0.86 -6.42
C ILE A 134 -5.85 -0.78 -7.85
N THR A 135 -4.53 -0.80 -8.02
CA THR A 135 -3.91 -0.82 -9.35
C THR A 135 -4.34 -2.05 -10.15
N ALA A 136 -4.36 -3.23 -9.53
CA ALA A 136 -4.82 -4.46 -10.18
C ALA A 136 -6.30 -4.37 -10.61
N MET A 137 -7.16 -3.78 -9.78
CA MET A 137 -8.57 -3.52 -10.13
C MET A 137 -8.69 -2.56 -11.31
N LEU A 138 -7.87 -1.51 -11.37
CA LEU A 138 -7.85 -0.57 -12.51
C LEU A 138 -7.40 -1.25 -13.81
N VAL A 139 -6.42 -2.16 -13.75
CA VAL A 139 -6.03 -2.99 -14.90
C VAL A 139 -7.21 -3.87 -15.35
N GLY A 140 -7.94 -4.48 -14.40
CA GLY A 140 -9.15 -5.26 -14.72
C GLY A 140 -10.22 -4.43 -15.42
N ILE A 141 -10.45 -3.21 -14.95
CA ILE A 141 -11.39 -2.26 -15.58
C ILE A 141 -10.92 -1.92 -17.01
N ALA A 142 -9.63 -1.63 -17.20
CA ALA A 142 -9.07 -1.31 -18.51
C ALA A 142 -9.21 -2.47 -19.50
N ILE A 143 -9.08 -3.71 -19.03
CA ILE A 143 -9.36 -4.92 -19.85
C ILE A 143 -10.85 -4.99 -20.20
N GLY A 144 -11.73 -4.81 -19.21
CA GLY A 144 -13.18 -4.83 -19.43
C GLY A 144 -13.66 -3.75 -20.40
N GLN A 145 -12.96 -2.62 -20.47
CA GLN A 145 -13.22 -1.53 -21.42
C GLN A 145 -12.51 -1.70 -22.78
N GLY A 146 -11.73 -2.74 -22.96
CA GLY A 146 -10.95 -2.98 -24.18
C GLY A 146 -9.73 -2.07 -24.37
N ALA A 147 -9.36 -1.26 -23.38
CA ALA A 147 -8.16 -0.43 -23.40
C ALA A 147 -6.89 -1.28 -23.27
N ILE A 148 -6.97 -2.41 -22.59
CA ILE A 148 -5.96 -3.46 -22.54
C ILE A 148 -6.57 -4.71 -23.16
N GLY A 149 -5.92 -5.27 -24.19
CA GLY A 149 -6.43 -6.43 -24.93
C GLY A 149 -6.31 -7.73 -24.14
N SER A 150 -5.20 -7.91 -23.42
CA SER A 150 -4.91 -9.13 -22.65
C SER A 150 -3.88 -8.87 -21.56
N VAL A 151 -3.95 -9.63 -20.48
CA VAL A 151 -2.88 -9.69 -19.47
C VAL A 151 -1.60 -10.34 -20.02
N GLU A 152 -1.69 -11.07 -21.12
CA GLU A 152 -0.55 -11.68 -21.80
C GLU A 152 0.23 -10.66 -22.68
N ASP A 153 -0.36 -9.50 -22.94
CA ASP A 153 0.31 -8.45 -23.70
C ASP A 153 1.52 -7.89 -22.95
N PRO A 154 2.61 -7.55 -23.64
CA PRO A 154 3.77 -6.91 -23.04
C PRO A 154 3.43 -5.46 -22.61
N ALA A 155 4.01 -5.01 -21.50
CA ALA A 155 3.75 -3.68 -20.95
C ALA A 155 4.05 -2.55 -21.94
N GLU A 156 5.08 -2.71 -22.79
CA GLU A 156 5.48 -1.72 -23.80
C GLU A 156 4.41 -1.45 -24.87
N LYS A 157 3.45 -2.35 -25.03
CA LYS A 157 2.30 -2.14 -25.93
C LYS A 157 1.44 -0.97 -25.47
N TYR A 158 1.39 -0.73 -24.17
CA TYR A 158 0.54 0.29 -23.54
C TYR A 158 1.33 1.46 -22.97
N VAL A 159 2.58 1.22 -22.59
CA VAL A 159 3.46 2.25 -22.01
C VAL A 159 4.65 2.44 -22.94
N SER A 160 4.53 3.39 -23.85
CA SER A 160 5.55 3.65 -24.90
C SER A 160 6.94 3.94 -24.33
N GLY A 161 7.05 4.51 -23.14
CA GLY A 161 8.32 4.77 -22.47
C GLY A 161 9.08 3.51 -22.05
N PHE A 162 8.43 2.34 -22.05
CA PHE A 162 9.07 1.05 -21.77
C PHE A 162 9.58 0.34 -23.02
N LYS A 163 9.38 0.92 -24.21
CA LYS A 163 9.69 0.28 -25.48
C LYS A 163 11.14 -0.17 -25.57
N GLY A 164 11.33 -1.45 -25.87
CA GLY A 164 12.65 -2.07 -26.03
C GLY A 164 13.33 -2.49 -24.73
N SER A 165 12.81 -2.11 -23.55
CA SER A 165 13.36 -2.56 -22.27
C SER A 165 12.88 -3.97 -21.92
N GLU A 166 13.64 -4.69 -21.11
CA GLU A 166 13.21 -6.01 -20.59
C GLU A 166 11.95 -5.89 -19.72
N TYR A 167 11.81 -4.79 -18.98
CA TYR A 167 10.60 -4.51 -18.22
C TYR A 167 9.39 -4.30 -19.15
N GLY A 168 9.58 -3.61 -20.27
CA GLY A 168 8.54 -3.39 -21.27
C GLY A 168 8.08 -4.67 -21.97
N LYS A 169 8.98 -5.62 -22.20
CA LYS A 169 8.68 -6.94 -22.77
C LYS A 169 7.95 -7.88 -21.80
N THR A 170 7.88 -7.51 -20.52
CA THR A 170 7.23 -8.32 -19.49
C THR A 170 5.72 -8.31 -19.68
N PRO A 171 5.05 -9.47 -19.70
CA PRO A 171 3.58 -9.54 -19.75
C PRO A 171 2.95 -8.83 -18.54
N ILE A 172 1.83 -8.17 -18.75
CA ILE A 172 1.07 -7.49 -17.67
C ILE A 172 0.77 -8.46 -16.52
N ARG A 173 0.43 -9.72 -16.83
CA ARG A 173 0.22 -10.75 -15.81
C ARG A 173 1.42 -10.91 -14.87
N ASP A 174 2.63 -10.97 -15.42
CA ASP A 174 3.84 -11.16 -14.62
C ASP A 174 4.15 -9.91 -13.76
N LEU A 175 3.80 -8.71 -14.24
CA LEU A 175 3.87 -7.49 -13.43
C LEU A 175 2.88 -7.51 -12.28
N LEU A 176 1.64 -7.93 -12.52
CA LEU A 176 0.60 -8.07 -11.48
C LEU A 176 0.99 -9.11 -10.42
N HIS A 177 1.73 -10.14 -10.80
CA HIS A 177 2.24 -11.17 -9.89
C HIS A 177 3.58 -10.79 -9.24
N MET A 178 4.11 -9.60 -9.46
CA MET A 178 5.43 -9.17 -8.97
C MET A 178 6.55 -10.11 -9.41
N SER A 179 6.46 -10.66 -10.61
CA SER A 179 7.35 -11.70 -11.17
C SER A 179 7.89 -11.33 -12.54
N SER A 180 8.28 -10.07 -12.72
CA SER A 180 8.82 -9.57 -14.00
C SER A 180 10.06 -10.35 -14.49
N GLY A 181 10.83 -10.94 -13.60
CA GLY A 181 12.11 -11.57 -13.90
C GLY A 181 13.21 -10.58 -14.26
N VAL A 182 12.95 -9.30 -14.20
CA VAL A 182 13.94 -8.26 -14.42
C VAL A 182 14.80 -8.11 -13.16
N GLU A 183 16.09 -8.05 -13.33
CA GLU A 183 17.03 -7.87 -12.23
C GLU A 183 17.02 -6.40 -11.78
N PHE A 184 16.48 -6.16 -10.60
CA PHE A 184 16.77 -4.93 -9.86
C PHE A 184 18.06 -5.19 -9.09
N GLY A 185 19.04 -4.30 -9.24
CA GLY A 185 20.37 -4.48 -8.67
C GLY A 185 20.33 -4.76 -7.17
N GLU A 186 20.32 -6.04 -6.84
CA GLU A 186 20.59 -6.57 -5.51
C GLU A 186 22.11 -6.69 -5.34
N THR A 187 22.79 -5.59 -5.30
CA THR A 187 24.08 -5.59 -4.62
C THR A 187 23.82 -5.63 -3.11
N THR A 188 24.83 -5.87 -2.29
CA THR A 188 24.81 -5.61 -0.84
C THR A 188 24.20 -4.25 -0.48
N ASP A 189 24.02 -3.39 -1.44
CA ASP A 189 23.28 -2.14 -1.54
C ASP A 189 21.93 -2.29 -2.31
N GLY A 190 21.30 -3.43 -2.33
CA GLY A 190 20.06 -3.72 -3.09
C GLY A 190 18.89 -2.79 -2.79
N GLN A 191 19.03 -2.00 -1.76
CA GLN A 191 18.26 -0.78 -1.52
C GLN A 191 18.52 0.35 -2.51
N ARG A 192 19.63 0.31 -3.27
CA ARG A 192 20.07 1.45 -4.08
C ARG A 192 19.10 1.76 -5.21
N ASP A 193 18.66 0.75 -5.96
CA ASP A 193 17.75 0.98 -7.09
C ASP A 193 16.32 1.23 -6.61
N LEU A 194 15.88 0.54 -5.55
CA LEU A 194 14.59 0.81 -4.91
C LEU A 194 14.56 2.19 -4.25
N ASN A 195 15.63 2.60 -3.56
CA ASN A 195 15.74 3.94 -2.98
C ASN A 195 15.77 5.02 -4.05
N ARG A 196 16.49 4.78 -5.14
CA ARG A 196 16.56 5.70 -6.27
C ARG A 196 15.19 5.84 -6.94
N LEU A 197 14.52 4.73 -7.17
CA LEU A 197 13.15 4.72 -7.68
C LEU A 197 12.18 5.42 -6.72
N TRP A 198 12.32 5.20 -5.43
CA TRP A 198 11.54 5.88 -4.39
C TRP A 198 11.77 7.40 -4.41
N ILE A 199 13.02 7.85 -4.45
CA ILE A 199 13.38 9.26 -4.52
C ILE A 199 12.79 9.90 -5.79
N ASP A 200 12.90 9.24 -6.94
CA ASP A 200 12.35 9.73 -8.20
C ASP A 200 10.81 9.76 -8.20
N MET A 201 10.17 8.74 -7.67
CA MET A 201 8.71 8.62 -7.64
C MET A 201 8.06 9.56 -6.65
N VAL A 202 8.60 9.64 -5.43
CA VAL A 202 7.97 10.31 -4.30
C VAL A 202 8.40 11.76 -4.19
N LEU A 203 9.68 12.03 -4.43
CA LEU A 203 10.24 13.38 -4.28
C LEU A 203 10.38 14.14 -5.59
N GLY A 204 10.33 13.45 -6.74
CA GLY A 204 10.56 14.08 -8.04
C GLY A 204 11.98 14.63 -8.21
N LEU A 205 12.89 14.26 -7.32
CA LEU A 205 14.26 14.81 -7.22
C LEU A 205 15.32 13.99 -7.96
N GLY A 206 14.93 12.86 -8.54
CA GLY A 206 15.86 11.97 -9.23
C GLY A 206 16.44 12.57 -10.51
N PRO A 207 17.66 12.14 -10.90
CA PRO A 207 18.34 12.65 -12.08
C PRO A 207 17.63 12.30 -13.39
N THR A 208 16.71 11.37 -13.37
CA THR A 208 16.03 10.82 -14.56
C THR A 208 14.69 11.47 -14.87
N LYS A 209 14.22 12.40 -14.04
CA LYS A 209 12.99 13.19 -14.25
C LYS A 209 11.79 12.34 -14.70
N GLY A 210 11.41 11.37 -13.89
CA GLY A 210 10.17 10.65 -14.07
C GLY A 210 10.28 9.14 -13.86
N THR A 211 9.20 8.56 -13.33
CA THR A 211 9.13 7.16 -12.92
C THR A 211 9.48 6.17 -14.03
N ILE A 212 9.01 6.42 -15.25
CA ILE A 212 9.29 5.55 -16.40
C ILE A 212 10.79 5.50 -16.70
N ASN A 213 11.43 6.67 -16.78
CA ASN A 213 12.85 6.74 -17.04
C ASN A 213 13.69 6.11 -15.92
N SER A 214 13.25 6.28 -14.67
CA SER A 214 13.89 5.64 -13.52
C SER A 214 13.80 4.13 -13.58
N ILE A 215 12.66 3.58 -13.91
CA ILE A 215 12.47 2.13 -14.08
C ILE A 215 13.35 1.61 -15.22
N VAL A 216 13.33 2.23 -16.38
CA VAL A 216 14.10 1.81 -17.54
C VAL A 216 15.61 1.88 -17.27
N ASN A 217 16.07 2.93 -16.59
CA ASN A 217 17.49 3.11 -16.29
C ASN A 217 17.96 2.25 -15.11
N SER A 218 17.13 1.98 -14.14
CA SER A 218 17.45 1.09 -13.01
C SER A 218 17.51 -0.36 -13.44
N THR A 219 16.67 -0.74 -14.39
CA THR A 219 16.68 -2.09 -14.98
C THR A 219 17.69 -2.23 -16.12
N GLY A 220 18.49 -1.25 -16.37
CA GLY A 220 19.71 -1.09 -17.16
C GLY A 220 19.99 -2.06 -18.31
N GLY A 221 19.03 -2.37 -19.14
CA GLY A 221 19.20 -3.32 -20.25
C GLY A 221 19.53 -4.75 -19.80
N LEU A 222 19.26 -5.09 -18.58
CA LEU A 222 19.86 -6.16 -17.84
C LEU A 222 19.12 -7.49 -17.95
N HIS A 223 19.91 -8.51 -17.86
CA HIS A 223 19.65 -9.93 -18.01
C HIS A 223 18.40 -10.38 -17.24
N ARG A 224 17.55 -11.13 -17.93
CA ARG A 224 16.47 -11.88 -17.31
C ARG A 224 17.11 -12.97 -16.45
N ARG A 225 16.93 -12.93 -15.14
CA ARG A 225 17.17 -14.13 -14.31
C ARG A 225 16.27 -15.23 -14.80
N GLU A 226 16.81 -16.44 -15.00
CA GLU A 226 16.00 -17.60 -15.29
C GLU A 226 14.89 -17.73 -14.24
N ARG A 227 13.67 -17.98 -14.68
CA ARG A 227 12.41 -18.00 -13.88
C ARG A 227 12.40 -18.99 -12.70
N SER A 228 13.53 -19.61 -12.32
CA SER A 228 13.56 -20.77 -11.45
C SER A 228 13.34 -20.53 -9.96
N THR A 229 13.60 -19.33 -9.42
CA THR A 229 13.63 -19.14 -7.97
C THR A 229 12.42 -18.44 -7.39
N PHE A 230 11.84 -17.48 -8.06
CA PHE A 230 10.69 -16.73 -7.51
C PHE A 230 9.34 -17.44 -7.72
N THR A 231 9.19 -18.20 -8.81
CA THR A 231 7.96 -18.95 -9.12
C THR A 231 7.71 -20.11 -8.15
N GLN A 232 8.75 -20.66 -7.54
CA GLN A 232 8.59 -21.72 -6.52
C GLN A 232 8.22 -21.13 -5.14
N ALA A 233 8.73 -19.96 -4.80
CA ALA A 233 8.40 -19.31 -3.53
C ALA A 233 6.95 -18.79 -3.52
N SER A 234 6.49 -18.18 -4.61
CA SER A 234 5.11 -17.70 -4.72
C SER A 234 4.09 -18.84 -4.76
N LYS A 235 4.38 -19.95 -5.44
CA LYS A 235 3.51 -21.14 -5.42
C LYS A 235 3.33 -21.73 -4.03
N ARG A 236 4.37 -21.70 -3.17
CA ARG A 236 4.27 -22.19 -1.79
C ARG A 236 3.48 -21.29 -0.86
N MET A 237 3.38 -19.99 -1.18
CA MET A 237 2.68 -19.02 -0.34
C MET A 237 1.15 -19.02 -0.57
N TRP A 238 0.67 -19.60 -1.69
CA TRP A 238 -0.75 -19.65 -2.05
C TRP A 238 -1.34 -21.06 -2.00
N SER A 239 -0.56 -22.06 -1.59
CA SER A 239 -0.98 -23.48 -1.46
C SER A 239 -1.05 -23.96 -0.01
N ALA A 240 -1.06 -23.06 0.98
CA ALA A 240 -1.18 -23.39 2.40
C ALA A 240 -2.50 -22.88 2.98
#